data_f7efe96d4d33e80c61e3df9657f1618a
#
_entry.id   f7efe96d4d33e80c61e3df9657f1618a
#
_cell.length_a   1.000
_cell.length_b   1.000
_cell.length_c   1.000
_cell.angle_alpha   90.00
_cell.angle_beta   90.00
_cell.angle_gamma   90.00
#
_symmetry.space_group_name_H-M   'P 1'
#
loop_
_entity.id
_entity.type
_entity.pdbx_description
1 polymer ?
#
loop_
_entity_poly.entity_id
_entity_poly.type
_entity_poly.pdbx_seq_one_letter_code
_entity_poly.pdbx_strand_id
1 'polypeptide(L)'
;MIIRTPEPTGENGPAGQRPRSTLAGVRPDDHTVACRGLCRVCGREHVLYDNGARRYGLELMDLLRSRRSLDLRGAAPDHQPRLSTPWLYREARGKMFGVMECLAPDGSRRILRAFSGQYNGLWEIDGWAPPLFDSRKLTAISAATEAEIKELGMELAAAGGDPERSRILRRCRRRLSQDLMRQIHGLYRLTNFHGREASLFAACGCGSAIPTGTGDCCAPKLLNIAARSNLVPLGMAEFFWGRSNRSGSREEGRFYPSCAEKCAMILGFMLCGLEARHADIVG
;
A
#
# COMPACT_ATOMS: atom_id res chain seq x y z
N MET A 1 11.86 -51.22 -4.55
CA MET A 1 11.27 -51.67 -3.26
C MET A 1 10.28 -50.60 -2.85
N ILE A 2 8.99 -50.85 -3.19
CA ILE A 2 7.91 -49.88 -3.05
C ILE A 2 7.22 -50.19 -1.73
N ILE A 3 7.23 -49.24 -0.79
CA ILE A 3 6.51 -49.35 0.48
C ILE A 3 5.13 -48.70 0.27
N ARG A 4 4.08 -49.54 0.28
CA ARG A 4 2.67 -49.14 0.31
C ARG A 4 2.27 -48.80 1.74
N THR A 5 1.67 -47.61 1.94
CA THR A 5 0.95 -47.24 3.16
C THR A 5 -0.52 -47.77 3.05
N PRO A 6 -1.16 -48.23 4.14
CA PRO A 6 -2.50 -48.75 4.12
C PRO A 6 -3.57 -47.64 4.13
N GLU A 7 -4.67 -47.87 3.41
CA GLU A 7 -5.88 -47.07 3.42
C GLU A 7 -6.63 -47.22 4.76
N PRO A 8 -7.25 -46.15 5.27
CA PRO A 8 -8.22 -46.28 6.37
C PRO A 8 -9.62 -46.57 5.81
N THR A 9 -10.24 -47.60 6.38
CA THR A 9 -11.59 -48.07 6.20
C THR A 9 -12.63 -47.00 6.55
N GLY A 10 -13.66 -46.87 5.70
CA GLY A 10 -14.73 -45.92 5.87
C GLY A 10 -15.68 -46.23 7.02
N GLU A 11 -16.11 -45.23 7.73
CA GLU A 11 -17.35 -45.22 8.50
C GLU A 11 -18.25 -44.07 8.03
N ASN A 12 -19.45 -44.45 7.57
CA ASN A 12 -20.52 -43.54 7.19
C ASN A 12 -21.11 -42.86 8.45
N GLY A 13 -20.84 -41.59 8.65
CA GLY A 13 -21.55 -40.72 9.58
C GLY A 13 -22.48 -39.75 8.83
N PRO A 14 -23.62 -39.31 9.42
CA PRO A 14 -24.68 -38.60 8.72
C PRO A 14 -24.26 -37.23 8.23
N ALA A 15 -24.83 -36.84 7.09
CA ALA A 15 -24.63 -35.56 6.40
C ALA A 15 -24.71 -34.37 7.34
N GLY A 16 -23.55 -33.90 7.76
CA GLY A 16 -23.39 -32.65 8.51
C GLY A 16 -23.61 -31.44 7.59
N GLN A 17 -24.62 -30.66 7.89
CA GLN A 17 -24.92 -29.37 7.29
C GLN A 17 -23.66 -28.53 7.26
N ARG A 18 -23.26 -28.03 6.07
CA ARG A 18 -22.23 -27.01 5.93
C ARG A 18 -22.63 -25.80 6.79
N PRO A 19 -21.76 -25.26 7.64
CA PRO A 19 -22.09 -24.07 8.37
C PRO A 19 -22.29 -22.92 7.35
N ARG A 20 -23.51 -22.46 7.21
CA ARG A 20 -23.82 -21.15 6.63
C ARG A 20 -23.04 -20.15 7.47
N SER A 21 -21.99 -19.52 6.91
CA SER A 21 -21.29 -18.43 7.56
C SER A 21 -22.24 -17.23 7.62
N THR A 22 -22.92 -17.13 8.73
CA THR A 22 -23.71 -15.98 9.09
C THR A 22 -22.76 -14.79 9.27
N LEU A 23 -22.81 -13.81 8.37
CA LEU A 23 -22.37 -12.43 8.59
C LEU A 23 -23.26 -11.69 9.62
N ALA A 24 -24.07 -12.46 10.37
CA ALA A 24 -24.96 -11.95 11.41
C ALA A 24 -24.18 -11.87 12.71
N GLY A 25 -23.82 -10.67 13.14
CA GLY A 25 -23.38 -10.43 14.53
C GLY A 25 -22.39 -9.32 14.80
N VAL A 26 -21.98 -8.53 13.81
CA VAL A 26 -21.13 -7.36 14.09
C VAL A 26 -22.04 -6.11 14.13
N ARG A 27 -22.11 -5.47 15.29
CA ARG A 27 -22.87 -4.23 15.44
C ARG A 27 -22.25 -3.12 14.60
N PRO A 28 -23.03 -2.24 13.95
CA PRO A 28 -22.50 -1.15 13.12
C PRO A 28 -21.54 -0.21 13.85
N ASP A 29 -21.58 -0.18 15.18
CA ASP A 29 -20.86 0.79 16.01
C ASP A 29 -19.41 0.38 16.36
N ASP A 30 -18.95 -0.82 16.00
CA ASP A 30 -17.60 -1.33 16.34
C ASP A 30 -16.57 -1.19 15.20
N HIS A 31 -16.94 -0.61 14.05
CA HIS A 31 -16.05 -0.55 12.90
C HIS A 31 -15.24 0.74 12.85
N THR A 32 -13.93 0.61 13.01
CA THR A 32 -13.01 1.72 12.76
C THR A 32 -12.87 1.96 11.25
N VAL A 33 -13.00 3.21 10.81
CA VAL A 33 -12.73 3.59 9.42
C VAL A 33 -11.26 3.34 9.10
N ALA A 34 -10.98 2.43 8.18
CA ALA A 34 -9.64 2.14 7.72
C ALA A 34 -9.19 3.13 6.64
N CYS A 35 -10.03 3.38 5.64
CA CYS A 35 -9.79 4.43 4.65
C CYS A 35 -11.10 4.99 4.10
N ARG A 36 -11.06 6.25 3.63
CA ARG A 36 -12.20 6.92 3.00
C ARG A 36 -11.75 8.01 2.04
N GLY A 37 -12.64 8.41 1.15
CA GLY A 37 -12.39 9.53 0.26
C GLY A 37 -13.62 9.91 -0.56
N LEU A 38 -13.67 11.17 -0.98
CA LEU A 38 -14.68 11.68 -1.90
C LEU A 38 -14.31 11.30 -3.34
N CYS A 39 -15.16 10.54 -4.01
CA CYS A 39 -15.03 10.25 -5.43
C CYS A 39 -15.58 11.41 -6.27
N ARG A 40 -14.71 12.07 -7.02
CA ARG A 40 -15.12 13.19 -7.88
C ARG A 40 -15.88 12.74 -9.13
N VAL A 41 -15.82 11.45 -9.48
CA VAL A 41 -16.55 10.91 -10.64
C VAL A 41 -18.02 10.68 -10.33
N CYS A 42 -18.34 10.09 -9.16
CA CYS A 42 -19.72 9.83 -8.76
C CYS A 42 -20.27 10.83 -7.73
N GLY A 43 -19.44 11.77 -7.21
CA GLY A 43 -19.83 12.78 -6.24
C GLY A 43 -20.07 12.24 -4.81
N ARG A 44 -19.78 10.97 -4.53
CA ARG A 44 -20.06 10.31 -3.24
C ARG A 44 -18.78 10.06 -2.45
N GLU A 45 -18.89 10.10 -1.12
CA GLU A 45 -17.86 9.57 -0.24
C GLU A 45 -17.99 8.05 -0.18
N HIS A 46 -16.85 7.35 -0.30
CA HIS A 46 -16.73 5.91 -0.14
C HIS A 46 -15.86 5.61 1.07
N VAL A 47 -16.21 4.55 1.79
CA VAL A 47 -15.55 4.15 3.05
C VAL A 47 -15.25 2.66 3.01
N LEU A 48 -14.09 2.27 3.50
CA LEU A 48 -13.77 0.89 3.87
C LEU A 48 -13.40 0.85 5.35
N TYR A 49 -14.01 -0.07 6.06
CA TYR A 49 -13.78 -0.28 7.50
C TYR A 49 -12.70 -1.34 7.73
N ASP A 50 -12.26 -1.46 8.98
CA ASP A 50 -11.27 -2.49 9.35
C ASP A 50 -11.89 -3.90 9.40
N ASN A 51 -13.15 -4.03 9.76
CA ASN A 51 -13.94 -5.28 9.71
C ASN A 51 -13.18 -6.52 10.23
N GLY A 52 -12.40 -6.35 11.30
CA GLY A 52 -11.60 -7.42 11.88
C GLY A 52 -10.26 -7.68 11.18
N ALA A 53 -9.87 -6.89 10.18
CA ALA A 53 -8.57 -7.03 9.50
C ALA A 53 -7.37 -6.78 10.43
N ARG A 54 -7.58 -6.15 11.59
CA ARG A 54 -6.52 -5.95 12.61
C ARG A 54 -5.89 -7.26 13.07
N ARG A 55 -6.64 -8.37 13.11
CA ARG A 55 -6.09 -9.70 13.44
C ARG A 55 -4.95 -10.09 12.51
N TYR A 56 -5.11 -9.86 11.21
CA TYR A 56 -4.05 -10.13 10.22
C TYR A 56 -2.89 -9.14 10.34
N GLY A 57 -3.15 -7.93 10.82
CA GLY A 57 -2.12 -6.96 11.20
C GLY A 57 -1.26 -7.47 12.35
N LEU A 58 -1.87 -8.02 13.41
CA LEU A 58 -1.17 -8.63 14.54
C LEU A 58 -0.36 -9.85 14.10
N GLU A 59 -0.95 -10.74 13.29
CA GLU A 59 -0.24 -11.88 12.70
C GLU A 59 0.98 -11.43 11.88
N LEU A 60 0.84 -10.37 11.08
CA LEU A 60 1.96 -9.81 10.31
C LEU A 60 3.03 -9.22 11.23
N MET A 61 2.67 -8.53 12.32
CA MET A 61 3.62 -8.04 13.31
C MET A 61 4.43 -9.18 13.92
N ASP A 62 3.79 -10.30 14.26
CA ASP A 62 4.46 -11.48 14.80
C ASP A 62 5.39 -12.15 13.77
N LEU A 63 4.99 -12.18 12.51
CA LEU A 63 5.85 -12.63 11.41
C LEU A 63 7.07 -11.71 11.23
N LEU A 64 6.88 -10.39 11.24
CA LEU A 64 7.98 -9.42 11.11
C LEU A 64 8.95 -9.52 12.30
N ARG A 65 8.43 -9.77 13.51
CA ARG A 65 9.22 -9.95 14.74
C ARG A 65 10.05 -11.23 14.70
N SER A 66 9.40 -12.34 14.36
CA SER A 66 10.04 -13.67 14.38
C SER A 66 11.00 -13.86 13.21
N ARG A 67 10.61 -13.50 12.00
CA ARG A 67 11.44 -13.68 10.80
C ARG A 67 12.49 -12.60 10.62
N ARG A 68 12.30 -11.42 11.20
CA ARG A 68 13.18 -10.26 11.05
C ARG A 68 13.45 -9.88 9.59
N SER A 69 12.52 -10.20 8.69
CA SER A 69 12.62 -10.02 7.23
C SER A 69 11.24 -9.77 6.62
N LEU A 70 11.19 -9.06 5.48
CA LEU A 70 10.00 -8.97 4.62
C LEU A 70 9.83 -10.19 3.71
N ASP A 71 10.82 -11.06 3.62
CA ASP A 71 10.64 -12.36 2.98
C ASP A 71 9.81 -13.27 3.88
N LEU A 72 8.52 -13.38 3.57
CA LEU A 72 7.57 -14.20 4.33
C LEU A 72 7.53 -15.66 3.85
N ARG A 73 8.21 -15.98 2.75
CA ARG A 73 8.23 -17.32 2.13
C ARG A 73 9.56 -18.06 2.36
N GLY A 74 10.64 -17.31 2.45
CA GLY A 74 11.99 -17.85 2.58
C GLY A 74 12.25 -18.57 3.91
N ALA A 75 13.21 -19.49 3.90
CA ALA A 75 13.52 -20.33 5.04
C ALA A 75 14.41 -19.64 6.11
N ALA A 76 15.18 -18.59 5.76
CA ALA A 76 16.10 -17.93 6.68
C ALA A 76 16.30 -16.44 6.37
N PRO A 77 16.45 -15.57 7.41
CA PRO A 77 16.64 -14.13 7.26
C PRO A 77 17.94 -13.73 6.55
N ASP A 78 18.92 -14.60 6.51
CA ASP A 78 20.28 -14.26 6.06
C ASP A 78 20.46 -14.20 4.54
N HIS A 79 19.48 -14.69 3.75
CA HIS A 79 19.63 -14.77 2.30
C HIS A 79 19.38 -13.46 1.55
N GLN A 80 18.68 -12.48 2.14
CA GLN A 80 18.42 -11.20 1.51
C GLN A 80 18.56 -10.03 2.49
N PRO A 81 19.77 -9.50 2.71
CA PRO A 81 20.03 -8.42 3.68
C PRO A 81 19.18 -7.16 3.43
N ARG A 82 18.79 -6.91 2.19
CA ARG A 82 17.92 -5.75 1.82
C ARG A 82 16.50 -5.86 2.37
N LEU A 83 16.02 -7.06 2.70
CA LEU A 83 14.69 -7.30 3.25
C LEU A 83 14.66 -7.33 4.79
N SER A 84 15.82 -7.16 5.43
CA SER A 84 15.98 -7.22 6.89
C SER A 84 15.17 -6.14 7.62
N THR A 85 14.33 -6.50 8.63
CA THR A 85 13.55 -5.54 9.42
C THR A 85 14.35 -4.80 10.49
N PRO A 86 15.47 -5.28 11.06
CA PRO A 86 16.37 -4.47 11.87
C PRO A 86 16.79 -3.14 11.26
N TRP A 87 16.78 -3.02 9.93
CA TRP A 87 17.02 -1.77 9.22
C TRP A 87 16.04 -0.66 9.61
N LEU A 88 14.79 -1.00 9.94
CA LEU A 88 13.74 -0.04 10.36
C LEU A 88 14.01 0.63 11.72
N TYR A 89 14.95 0.11 12.51
CA TYR A 89 15.31 0.66 13.82
C TYR A 89 16.50 1.61 13.76
N ARG A 90 17.13 1.72 12.58
CA ARG A 90 18.27 2.61 12.32
C ARG A 90 17.79 3.99 11.83
N GLU A 91 18.60 4.67 11.05
CA GLU A 91 18.29 6.00 10.49
C GLU A 91 17.10 6.01 9.53
N ALA A 92 16.84 4.90 8.85
CA ALA A 92 15.68 4.72 7.98
C ALA A 92 14.34 4.91 8.70
N ARG A 93 14.31 4.59 10.01
CA ARG A 93 13.12 4.60 10.86
C ARG A 93 12.03 3.64 10.39
N GLY A 94 10.99 3.50 11.20
CA GLY A 94 9.87 2.62 10.92
C GLY A 94 9.03 3.06 9.71
N LYS A 95 8.15 2.16 9.28
CA LYS A 95 7.25 2.32 8.14
C LYS A 95 5.83 1.91 8.48
N MET A 96 4.87 2.40 7.70
CA MET A 96 3.53 1.84 7.70
C MET A 96 3.53 0.53 6.91
N PHE A 97 2.86 -0.46 7.49
CA PHE A 97 2.49 -1.72 6.87
C PHE A 97 0.98 -1.82 6.83
N GLY A 98 0.44 -2.47 5.84
CA GLY A 98 -1.00 -2.66 5.67
C GLY A 98 -1.33 -4.10 5.33
N VAL A 99 -2.50 -4.52 5.79
CA VAL A 99 -3.13 -5.79 5.46
C VAL A 99 -4.55 -5.54 4.97
N MET A 100 -5.00 -6.33 4.01
CA MET A 100 -6.37 -6.28 3.50
C MET A 100 -6.89 -7.70 3.33
N GLU A 101 -8.02 -7.98 3.97
CA GLU A 101 -8.78 -9.20 3.74
C GLU A 101 -9.68 -9.00 2.53
N CYS A 102 -9.63 -9.91 1.58
CA CYS A 102 -10.43 -9.89 0.37
C CYS A 102 -11.14 -11.22 0.15
N LEU A 103 -12.29 -11.16 -0.56
CA LEU A 103 -12.95 -12.30 -1.12
C LEU A 103 -12.58 -12.43 -2.60
N ALA A 104 -12.13 -13.62 -3.00
CA ALA A 104 -11.88 -13.94 -4.40
C ALA A 104 -13.15 -14.44 -5.10
N PRO A 105 -13.22 -14.44 -6.45
CA PRO A 105 -14.40 -14.91 -7.20
C PRO A 105 -14.77 -16.36 -6.92
N ASP A 106 -13.82 -17.19 -6.50
CA ASP A 106 -14.03 -18.60 -6.11
C ASP A 106 -14.56 -18.75 -4.68
N GLY A 107 -14.86 -17.64 -3.99
CA GLY A 107 -15.29 -17.60 -2.59
C GLY A 107 -14.17 -17.77 -1.57
N SER A 108 -12.92 -17.97 -1.99
CA SER A 108 -11.79 -18.10 -1.07
C SER A 108 -11.37 -16.74 -0.51
N ARG A 109 -10.88 -16.74 0.74
CA ARG A 109 -10.32 -15.53 1.36
C ARG A 109 -8.85 -15.36 0.99
N ARG A 110 -8.46 -14.13 0.68
CA ARG A 110 -7.10 -13.72 0.34
C ARG A 110 -6.64 -12.60 1.25
N ILE A 111 -5.42 -12.71 1.76
CA ILE A 111 -4.81 -11.65 2.56
C ILE A 111 -3.72 -11.00 1.74
N LEU A 112 -3.96 -9.74 1.39
CA LEU A 112 -2.98 -8.87 0.73
C LEU A 112 -2.17 -8.13 1.79
N ARG A 113 -0.91 -7.83 1.46
CA ARG A 113 0.03 -7.11 2.32
C ARG A 113 0.69 -5.99 1.55
N ALA A 114 0.95 -4.85 2.20
CA ALA A 114 1.67 -3.73 1.61
C ALA A 114 2.59 -3.07 2.65
N PHE A 115 3.58 -2.34 2.15
CA PHE A 115 4.39 -1.40 2.92
C PHE A 115 4.38 -0.03 2.23
N SER A 116 4.52 1.05 2.99
CA SER A 116 4.50 2.42 2.46
C SER A 116 5.79 2.76 1.72
N GLY A 117 5.67 3.40 0.54
CA GLY A 117 6.80 3.81 -0.30
C GLY A 117 7.65 2.64 -0.78
N GLN A 118 8.96 2.84 -0.86
CA GLN A 118 9.95 1.79 -1.12
C GLN A 118 10.54 1.23 0.17
N TYR A 119 11.03 0.01 0.16
CA TYR A 119 11.70 -0.65 1.28
C TYR A 119 13.18 -0.87 0.94
N ASN A 120 14.08 -0.17 1.63
CA ASN A 120 15.52 -0.25 1.40
C ASN A 120 15.90 -0.19 -0.11
N GLY A 121 15.30 0.78 -0.83
CA GLY A 121 15.49 0.96 -2.27
C GLY A 121 14.71 -0.01 -3.17
N LEU A 122 13.85 -0.88 -2.61
CA LEU A 122 12.99 -1.80 -3.35
C LEU A 122 11.55 -1.30 -3.39
N TRP A 123 10.97 -1.20 -4.57
CA TRP A 123 9.55 -0.91 -4.76
C TRP A 123 8.70 -2.18 -4.76
N GLU A 124 9.26 -3.27 -5.26
CA GLU A 124 8.61 -4.56 -5.44
C GLU A 124 9.31 -5.62 -4.60
N ILE A 125 8.53 -6.37 -3.82
CA ILE A 125 8.97 -7.51 -3.01
C ILE A 125 7.92 -8.60 -3.19
N ASP A 126 8.35 -9.83 -3.43
CA ASP A 126 7.45 -10.95 -3.63
C ASP A 126 6.54 -11.19 -2.40
N GLY A 127 5.25 -11.37 -2.65
CA GLY A 127 4.23 -11.50 -1.60
C GLY A 127 3.68 -10.18 -1.05
N TRP A 128 4.14 -9.03 -1.57
CA TRP A 128 3.67 -7.70 -1.20
C TRP A 128 3.02 -6.99 -2.39
N ALA A 129 2.04 -6.14 -2.11
CA ALA A 129 1.37 -5.35 -3.14
C ALA A 129 2.37 -4.44 -3.86
N PRO A 130 2.41 -4.46 -5.20
CA PRO A 130 3.32 -3.64 -5.99
C PRO A 130 2.95 -2.14 -5.93
N PRO A 131 3.84 -1.24 -6.34
CA PRO A 131 3.51 0.16 -6.54
C PRO A 131 2.46 0.34 -7.66
N LEU A 132 1.86 1.54 -7.73
CA LEU A 132 0.85 1.89 -8.75
C LEU A 132 1.48 2.28 -10.10
N PHE A 133 2.75 2.05 -10.27
CA PHE A 133 3.54 2.40 -11.46
C PHE A 133 4.57 1.31 -11.76
N ASP A 134 5.11 1.34 -12.97
CA ASP A 134 6.25 0.51 -13.36
C ASP A 134 7.54 1.09 -12.77
N SER A 135 8.16 0.37 -11.83
CA SER A 135 9.38 0.79 -11.13
C SER A 135 10.59 0.95 -12.06
N ARG A 136 10.64 0.22 -13.18
CA ARG A 136 11.71 0.34 -14.19
C ARG A 136 11.58 1.67 -14.94
N LYS A 137 10.34 2.04 -15.31
CA LYS A 137 10.08 3.34 -15.95
C LYS A 137 10.40 4.50 -15.02
N LEU A 138 10.05 4.38 -13.72
CA LEU A 138 10.43 5.37 -12.72
C LEU A 138 11.95 5.57 -12.69
N THR A 139 12.71 4.49 -12.57
CA THR A 139 14.19 4.54 -12.55
C THR A 139 14.74 5.20 -13.83
N ALA A 140 14.18 4.85 -14.99
CA ALA A 140 14.66 5.40 -16.26
C ALA A 140 14.46 6.91 -16.40
N ILE A 141 13.32 7.45 -15.90
CA ILE A 141 13.03 8.89 -16.01
C ILE A 141 13.67 9.72 -14.88
N SER A 142 13.95 9.10 -13.72
CA SER A 142 14.47 9.85 -12.56
C SER A 142 15.99 9.96 -12.56
N ALA A 143 16.72 8.96 -13.03
CA ALA A 143 18.17 8.86 -12.87
C ALA A 143 18.95 10.08 -13.37
N ALA A 144 18.70 10.51 -14.61
CA ALA A 144 19.42 11.64 -15.22
C ALA A 144 19.05 12.97 -14.53
N THR A 145 17.75 13.22 -14.29
CA THR A 145 17.25 14.44 -13.67
C THR A 145 17.65 14.55 -12.21
N GLU A 146 17.69 13.43 -11.46
CA GLU A 146 18.17 13.43 -10.07
C GLU A 146 19.67 13.77 -9.99
N ALA A 147 20.48 13.28 -10.94
CA ALA A 147 21.89 13.65 -11.02
C ALA A 147 22.06 15.18 -11.24
N GLU A 148 21.34 15.75 -12.21
CA GLU A 148 21.36 17.20 -12.48
C GLU A 148 20.88 18.03 -11.29
N ILE A 149 19.80 17.60 -10.61
CA ILE A 149 19.30 18.26 -9.39
C ILE A 149 20.37 18.23 -8.27
N LYS A 150 21.12 17.13 -8.17
CA LYS A 150 22.21 16.98 -7.20
C LYS A 150 23.38 17.93 -7.54
N GLU A 151 23.78 18.01 -8.81
CA GLU A 151 24.82 18.93 -9.27
C GLU A 151 24.46 20.38 -8.99
N LEU A 152 23.25 20.83 -9.35
CA LEU A 152 22.75 22.16 -8.99
C LEU A 152 22.74 22.40 -7.47
N GLY A 153 22.53 21.35 -6.68
CA GLY A 153 22.62 21.41 -5.22
C GLY A 153 24.05 21.68 -4.73
N MET A 154 25.04 21.03 -5.35
CA MET A 154 26.46 21.25 -5.05
C MET A 154 26.93 22.64 -5.48
N GLU A 155 26.53 23.10 -6.68
CA GLU A 155 26.82 24.45 -7.15
C GLU A 155 26.22 25.54 -6.23
N LEU A 156 24.97 25.30 -5.77
CA LEU A 156 24.32 26.22 -4.83
C LEU A 156 25.06 26.28 -3.49
N ALA A 157 25.58 25.17 -2.99
CA ALA A 157 26.41 25.14 -1.79
C ALA A 157 27.75 25.89 -1.98
N ALA A 158 28.33 25.79 -3.19
CA ALA A 158 29.57 26.46 -3.54
C ALA A 158 29.42 27.98 -3.91
N ALA A 159 28.19 28.42 -4.17
CA ALA A 159 27.92 29.82 -4.61
C ALA A 159 28.18 30.89 -3.55
N GLY A 160 28.50 30.50 -2.31
CA GLY A 160 29.24 31.21 -1.25
C GLY A 160 29.01 32.71 -1.06
N GLY A 161 27.79 33.25 -1.22
CA GLY A 161 27.51 34.67 -0.96
C GLY A 161 27.12 35.50 -2.19
N ASP A 162 27.05 34.91 -3.40
CA ASP A 162 26.43 35.56 -4.55
C ASP A 162 24.90 35.34 -4.54
N PRO A 163 24.11 36.39 -4.15
CA PRO A 163 22.65 36.25 -4.02
C PRO A 163 21.96 35.99 -5.35
N GLU A 164 22.46 36.62 -6.44
CA GLU A 164 21.83 36.50 -7.77
C GLU A 164 22.05 35.10 -8.35
N ARG A 165 23.29 34.59 -8.31
CA ARG A 165 23.63 33.24 -8.73
C ARG A 165 22.86 32.21 -7.91
N SER A 166 22.80 32.37 -6.59
CA SER A 166 22.03 31.51 -5.70
C SER A 166 20.54 31.50 -6.04
N ARG A 167 19.95 32.62 -6.41
CA ARG A 167 18.55 32.75 -6.84
C ARG A 167 18.28 31.98 -8.13
N ILE A 168 19.15 32.11 -9.12
CA ILE A 168 19.07 31.43 -10.41
C ILE A 168 19.14 29.90 -10.20
N LEU A 169 20.15 29.41 -9.48
CA LEU A 169 20.33 27.97 -9.21
C LEU A 169 19.14 27.35 -8.47
N ARG A 170 18.61 28.05 -7.44
CA ARG A 170 17.40 27.60 -6.72
C ARG A 170 16.19 27.50 -7.65
N ARG A 171 16.02 28.47 -8.57
CA ARG A 171 14.92 28.47 -9.55
C ARG A 171 15.05 27.30 -10.54
N CYS A 172 16.23 27.06 -11.09
CA CYS A 172 16.51 25.94 -11.99
C CYS A 172 16.24 24.60 -11.30
N ARG A 173 16.83 24.38 -10.11
CA ARG A 173 16.62 23.18 -9.31
C ARG A 173 15.14 22.93 -8.99
N ARG A 174 14.41 23.97 -8.61
CA ARG A 174 12.97 23.90 -8.31
C ARG A 174 12.18 23.48 -9.54
N ARG A 175 12.47 24.07 -10.72
CA ARG A 175 11.81 23.74 -11.98
C ARG A 175 12.05 22.28 -12.36
N LEU A 176 13.29 21.81 -12.37
CA LEU A 176 13.64 20.42 -12.66
C LEU A 176 12.93 19.44 -11.72
N SER A 177 12.93 19.75 -10.41
CA SER A 177 12.23 18.92 -9.42
C SER A 177 10.72 18.86 -9.68
N GLN A 178 10.10 19.98 -10.06
CA GLN A 178 8.66 20.03 -10.37
C GLN A 178 8.35 19.26 -11.66
N ASP A 179 9.19 19.39 -12.68
CA ASP A 179 9.03 18.70 -13.96
C ASP A 179 9.18 17.19 -13.79
N LEU A 180 10.19 16.75 -13.04
CA LEU A 180 10.37 15.33 -12.68
C LEU A 180 9.17 14.80 -11.91
N MET A 181 8.67 15.53 -10.91
CA MET A 181 7.50 15.09 -10.15
C MET A 181 6.26 14.95 -11.02
N ARG A 182 6.04 15.83 -11.99
CA ARG A 182 4.93 15.68 -12.95
C ARG A 182 5.08 14.42 -13.81
N GLN A 183 6.29 14.12 -14.28
CA GLN A 183 6.56 12.89 -15.03
C GLN A 183 6.32 11.64 -14.17
N ILE A 184 6.82 11.63 -12.93
CA ILE A 184 6.60 10.54 -11.97
C ILE A 184 5.10 10.33 -11.73
N HIS A 185 4.34 11.38 -11.41
CA HIS A 185 2.89 11.29 -11.20
C HIS A 185 2.16 10.79 -12.45
N GLY A 186 2.69 11.08 -13.64
CA GLY A 186 2.16 10.58 -14.91
C GLY A 186 2.31 9.07 -15.11
N LEU A 187 3.19 8.40 -14.35
CA LEU A 187 3.36 6.94 -14.42
C LEU A 187 2.27 6.18 -13.69
N TYR A 188 1.63 6.79 -12.68
CA TYR A 188 0.66 6.10 -11.82
C TYR A 188 -0.58 5.70 -12.60
N ARG A 189 -1.04 4.48 -12.34
CA ARG A 189 -2.29 3.93 -12.86
C ARG A 189 -3.12 3.39 -11.71
N LEU A 190 -4.27 4.02 -11.50
CA LEU A 190 -5.22 3.67 -10.45
C LEU A 190 -6.39 2.94 -11.08
N THR A 191 -6.80 1.84 -10.48
CA THR A 191 -7.97 1.07 -10.90
C THR A 191 -9.00 1.08 -9.79
N ASN A 192 -10.28 1.30 -10.11
CA ASN A 192 -11.38 1.23 -9.16
C ASN A 192 -12.19 -0.08 -9.30
N PHE A 193 -13.19 -0.29 -8.45
CA PHE A 193 -13.99 -1.52 -8.43
C PHE A 193 -15.06 -1.60 -9.54
N HIS A 194 -15.21 -0.57 -10.37
CA HIS A 194 -15.90 -0.65 -11.66
C HIS A 194 -14.95 -1.09 -12.80
N GLY A 195 -13.67 -1.36 -12.54
CA GLY A 195 -12.67 -1.67 -13.56
C GLY A 195 -12.18 -0.45 -14.36
N ARG A 196 -12.52 0.77 -13.93
CA ARG A 196 -12.05 1.99 -14.60
C ARG A 196 -10.63 2.34 -14.15
N GLU A 197 -9.80 2.71 -15.12
CA GLU A 197 -8.45 3.21 -14.85
C GLU A 197 -8.40 4.75 -14.91
N ALA A 198 -7.53 5.33 -14.07
CA ALA A 198 -7.26 6.77 -14.06
C ALA A 198 -5.79 7.05 -13.75
N SER A 199 -5.27 8.20 -14.20
CA SER A 199 -4.03 8.77 -13.68
C SER A 199 -4.25 9.39 -12.31
N LEU A 200 -3.17 9.68 -11.56
CA LEU A 200 -3.26 10.46 -10.31
C LEU A 200 -4.01 11.78 -10.52
N PHE A 201 -3.73 12.49 -11.61
CA PHE A 201 -4.36 13.77 -11.92
C PHE A 201 -5.87 13.65 -12.12
N ALA A 202 -6.30 12.63 -12.86
CA ALA A 202 -7.72 12.39 -13.13
C ALA A 202 -8.47 11.94 -11.87
N ALA A 203 -7.87 11.06 -11.06
CA ALA A 203 -8.48 10.58 -9.82
C ALA A 203 -8.61 11.67 -8.75
N CYS A 204 -7.57 12.53 -8.63
CA CYS A 204 -7.56 13.66 -7.70
C CYS A 204 -8.52 14.77 -8.11
N GLY A 205 -8.74 15.01 -9.43
CA GLY A 205 -9.47 16.17 -9.94
C GLY A 205 -8.87 17.51 -9.50
N CYS A 206 -7.64 17.50 -8.98
CA CYS A 206 -6.88 18.68 -8.62
C CYS A 206 -5.82 18.92 -9.71
N GLY A 207 -5.62 20.16 -10.14
CA GLY A 207 -4.64 20.51 -11.17
C GLY A 207 -3.22 19.97 -10.85
N SER A 208 -2.22 20.80 -10.86
CA SER A 208 -0.81 20.37 -10.72
C SER A 208 -0.31 20.14 -9.27
N ALA A 209 -1.15 20.34 -8.24
CA ALA A 209 -0.71 20.36 -6.83
C ALA A 209 -0.92 19.01 -6.11
N ILE A 210 -0.38 17.93 -6.68
CA ILE A 210 -0.40 16.61 -6.02
C ILE A 210 0.82 16.51 -5.08
N PRO A 211 0.63 16.23 -3.77
CA PRO A 211 1.74 16.06 -2.85
C PRO A 211 2.64 14.89 -3.23
N THR A 212 3.95 15.05 -3.03
CA THR A 212 4.93 13.97 -3.24
C THR A 212 4.59 12.76 -2.39
N GLY A 213 4.62 11.56 -3.01
CA GLY A 213 4.31 10.29 -2.36
C GLY A 213 2.82 9.99 -2.25
N THR A 214 1.93 10.78 -2.92
CA THR A 214 0.54 10.40 -3.10
C THR A 214 0.46 9.10 -3.91
N GLY A 215 -0.25 8.11 -3.39
CA GLY A 215 -0.34 6.78 -4.01
C GLY A 215 0.68 5.76 -3.51
N ASP A 216 1.71 6.19 -2.75
CA ASP A 216 2.76 5.28 -2.24
C ASP A 216 2.39 4.60 -0.91
N CYS A 217 1.30 4.99 -0.27
CA CYS A 217 0.85 4.43 1.00
C CYS A 217 0.28 3.02 0.83
N CYS A 218 0.02 2.33 1.95
CA CYS A 218 -0.47 0.94 1.92
C CYS A 218 -1.86 0.85 1.30
N ALA A 219 -2.83 1.70 1.68
CA ALA A 219 -4.18 1.66 1.16
C ALA A 219 -4.26 1.76 -0.38
N PRO A 220 -3.63 2.73 -1.06
CA PRO A 220 -3.62 2.76 -2.52
C PRO A 220 -3.07 1.49 -3.16
N LYS A 221 -1.95 0.95 -2.64
CA LYS A 221 -1.35 -0.28 -3.18
C LYS A 221 -2.31 -1.48 -3.04
N LEU A 222 -2.91 -1.64 -1.85
CA LEU A 222 -3.84 -2.74 -1.55
C LEU A 222 -5.11 -2.64 -2.39
N LEU A 223 -5.72 -1.46 -2.49
CA LEU A 223 -6.93 -1.24 -3.29
C LEU A 223 -6.66 -1.48 -4.78
N ASN A 224 -5.52 -0.99 -5.29
CA ASN A 224 -5.18 -1.15 -6.69
C ASN A 224 -5.00 -2.61 -7.09
N ILE A 225 -4.22 -3.38 -6.30
CA ILE A 225 -4.03 -4.81 -6.58
C ILE A 225 -5.32 -5.59 -6.41
N ALA A 226 -6.17 -5.28 -5.41
CA ALA A 226 -7.45 -5.91 -5.22
C ALA A 226 -8.37 -5.69 -6.44
N ALA A 227 -8.54 -4.45 -6.88
CA ALA A 227 -9.37 -4.10 -8.04
C ALA A 227 -8.87 -4.79 -9.33
N ARG A 228 -7.57 -4.76 -9.59
CA ARG A 228 -6.94 -5.39 -10.78
C ARG A 228 -7.01 -6.92 -10.77
N SER A 229 -7.04 -7.53 -9.59
CA SER A 229 -7.14 -8.99 -9.43
C SER A 229 -8.57 -9.48 -9.25
N ASN A 230 -9.58 -8.61 -9.46
CA ASN A 230 -10.99 -8.93 -9.26
C ASN A 230 -11.30 -9.47 -7.84
N LEU A 231 -10.55 -9.02 -6.83
CA LEU A 231 -10.79 -9.33 -5.43
C LEU A 231 -11.71 -8.27 -4.82
N VAL A 232 -12.57 -8.66 -3.88
CA VAL A 232 -13.47 -7.74 -3.17
C VAL A 232 -12.95 -7.52 -1.75
N PRO A 233 -12.44 -6.31 -1.40
CA PRO A 233 -12.00 -5.98 -0.05
C PRO A 233 -13.12 -6.13 0.97
N LEU A 234 -12.89 -6.90 2.03
CA LEU A 234 -13.81 -7.07 3.16
C LEU A 234 -13.45 -6.14 4.33
N GLY A 235 -12.16 -5.89 4.52
CA GLY A 235 -11.63 -5.00 5.55
C GLY A 235 -10.14 -4.76 5.37
N MET A 236 -9.64 -3.68 5.99
CA MET A 236 -8.24 -3.29 5.89
C MET A 236 -7.75 -2.70 7.21
N ALA A 237 -6.47 -2.94 7.54
CA ALA A 237 -5.82 -2.30 8.67
C ALA A 237 -4.39 -1.88 8.31
N GLU A 238 -3.96 -0.72 8.79
CA GLU A 238 -2.59 -0.24 8.67
C GLU A 238 -1.97 -0.07 10.06
N PHE A 239 -0.71 -0.45 10.22
CA PHE A 239 0.04 -0.28 11.46
C PHE A 239 1.45 0.22 11.19
N PHE A 240 2.07 0.82 12.20
CA PHE A 240 3.45 1.28 12.12
C PHE A 240 4.39 0.24 12.75
N TRP A 241 5.55 -0.01 12.12
CA TRP A 241 6.55 -0.97 12.57
C TRP A 241 7.96 -0.41 12.46
N GLY A 242 8.73 -0.53 13.54
CA GLY A 242 10.10 -0.03 13.68
C GLY A 242 10.20 1.25 14.51
N ARG A 243 11.36 1.88 14.52
CA ARG A 243 11.64 3.10 15.30
C ARG A 243 10.67 4.21 14.90
N SER A 244 10.11 4.92 15.89
CA SER A 244 9.19 6.05 15.70
C SER A 244 9.66 7.05 14.64
N ASN A 245 8.72 7.63 13.89
CA ASN A 245 9.04 8.66 12.90
C ASN A 245 9.64 9.92 13.54
N ARG A 246 10.18 10.83 12.73
CA ARG A 246 10.86 12.04 13.26
C ARG A 246 9.95 12.95 14.07
N SER A 247 8.66 13.02 13.74
CA SER A 247 7.67 13.82 14.47
C SER A 247 7.13 13.15 15.74
N GLY A 248 7.48 11.88 16.03
CA GLY A 248 6.95 11.12 17.15
C GLY A 248 5.46 10.75 17.02
N SER A 249 4.84 11.03 15.86
CA SER A 249 3.40 10.81 15.64
C SER A 249 3.05 9.36 15.29
N ARG A 250 4.04 8.49 15.11
CA ARG A 250 3.86 7.06 14.79
C ARG A 250 4.70 6.21 15.73
N GLU A 251 4.07 5.24 16.36
CA GLU A 251 4.66 4.32 17.34
C GLU A 251 4.52 2.88 16.86
N GLU A 252 5.52 2.06 17.14
CA GLU A 252 5.53 0.65 16.79
C GLU A 252 4.32 -0.11 17.33
N GLY A 253 3.75 -0.98 16.52
CA GLY A 253 2.63 -1.84 16.89
C GLY A 253 1.28 -1.13 16.94
N ARG A 254 1.21 0.20 16.75
CA ARG A 254 -0.06 0.92 16.75
C ARG A 254 -0.71 0.93 15.37
N PHE A 255 -2.03 0.76 15.35
CA PHE A 255 -2.87 0.89 14.17
C PHE A 255 -3.24 2.35 13.92
N TYR A 256 -3.30 2.72 12.64
CA TYR A 256 -3.63 4.05 12.18
C TYR A 256 -4.55 3.97 10.97
N PRO A 257 -5.46 4.93 10.78
CA PRO A 257 -6.20 5.05 9.53
C PRO A 257 -5.23 5.40 8.39
N SER A 258 -5.66 5.16 7.14
CA SER A 258 -4.89 5.56 5.97
C SER A 258 -4.64 7.07 5.94
N CYS A 259 -3.58 7.47 5.22
CA CYS A 259 -3.11 8.85 5.17
C CYS A 259 -4.19 9.81 4.62
N ALA A 260 -4.68 10.71 5.48
CA ALA A 260 -5.65 11.73 5.11
C ALA A 260 -5.03 12.88 4.30
N GLU A 261 -3.77 13.24 4.58
CA GLU A 261 -3.11 14.42 4.00
C GLU A 261 -2.78 14.26 2.52
N LYS A 262 -2.41 13.05 2.08
CA LYS A 262 -1.92 12.78 0.71
C LYS A 262 -2.84 11.87 -0.07
N CYS A 263 -3.27 10.76 0.53
CA CYS A 263 -3.94 9.72 -0.21
C CYS A 263 -5.47 9.87 -0.23
N ALA A 264 -6.09 10.56 0.72
CA ALA A 264 -7.55 10.74 0.75
C ALA A 264 -8.13 11.28 -0.57
N MET A 265 -7.38 12.14 -1.27
CA MET A 265 -7.80 12.74 -2.54
C MET A 265 -7.96 11.73 -3.69
N ILE A 266 -7.36 10.54 -3.61
CA ILE A 266 -7.46 9.48 -4.62
C ILE A 266 -8.23 8.26 -4.12
N LEU A 267 -8.38 8.10 -2.80
CA LEU A 267 -9.05 6.93 -2.22
C LEU A 267 -10.52 6.86 -2.60
N GLY A 268 -11.20 8.01 -2.74
CA GLY A 268 -12.59 8.05 -3.20
C GLY A 268 -12.77 7.43 -4.59
N PHE A 269 -11.89 7.76 -5.54
CA PHE A 269 -11.89 7.12 -6.86
C PHE A 269 -11.60 5.61 -6.76
N MET A 270 -10.60 5.23 -5.98
CA MET A 270 -10.17 3.84 -5.86
C MET A 270 -11.21 2.93 -5.20
N LEU A 271 -11.98 3.46 -4.23
CA LEU A 271 -13.07 2.73 -3.56
C LEU A 271 -14.36 2.70 -4.39
N CYS A 272 -14.48 3.53 -5.42
CA CYS A 272 -15.72 3.66 -6.21
C CYS A 272 -16.07 2.32 -6.87
N GLY A 273 -17.32 1.88 -6.66
CA GLY A 273 -17.82 0.57 -7.12
C GLY A 273 -17.72 -0.57 -6.08
N LEU A 274 -17.01 -0.38 -4.97
CA LEU A 274 -16.86 -1.41 -3.95
C LEU A 274 -18.18 -1.80 -3.28
N GLU A 275 -19.07 -0.83 -3.02
CA GLU A 275 -20.39 -1.07 -2.43
C GLU A 275 -21.25 -2.02 -3.29
N ALA A 276 -21.22 -1.83 -4.64
CA ALA A 276 -21.92 -2.70 -5.57
C ALA A 276 -21.35 -4.12 -5.51
N ARG A 277 -20.01 -4.25 -5.47
CA ARG A 277 -19.34 -5.55 -5.34
C ARG A 277 -19.68 -6.27 -4.02
N HIS A 278 -19.90 -5.53 -2.92
CA HIS A 278 -20.37 -6.10 -1.66
C HIS A 278 -21.80 -6.59 -1.77
N ALA A 279 -22.69 -5.85 -2.46
CA ALA A 279 -24.07 -6.27 -2.67
C ALA A 279 -24.14 -7.58 -3.47
N ASP A 280 -23.31 -7.76 -4.50
CA ASP A 280 -23.22 -8.99 -5.31
C ASP A 280 -22.78 -10.24 -4.51
N ILE A 281 -22.15 -10.06 -3.33
CA ILE A 281 -21.71 -11.17 -2.47
C ILE A 281 -22.81 -11.60 -1.50
N VAL A 282 -23.70 -10.69 -1.13
CA VAL A 282 -24.75 -10.92 -0.11
C VAL A 282 -26.05 -11.42 -0.74
N GLY A 283 -26.28 -11.14 -2.01
CA GLY A 283 -27.45 -11.61 -2.80
C GLY A 283 -27.22 -12.98 -3.39
#